data_d98392996975778bd0e2a1350d47957c
#
_entry.id   d98392996975778bd0e2a1350d47957c
#
_cell.length_a   1.000
_cell.length_b   1.000
_cell.length_c   1.000
_cell.angle_alpha   90.00
_cell.angle_beta   90.00
_cell.angle_gamma   90.00
#
_symmetry.space_group_name_H-M   'P 1'
#
loop_
_entity.id
_entity.type
_entity.pdbx_description
1 polymer ?
#
loop_
_entity_poly.entity_id
_entity_poly.type
_entity_poly.pdbx_seq_one_letter_code
_entity_poly.pdbx_strand_id
1 'polypeptide(L)'
;AAASLAATERWLASAHFAHTKPILTPRFVPSCSDALLQGLGELAARRGLPVQSHLSENLGEIALVQSLCPQTDFYAEAYDRCGLLSQPCIMAHCVHCPPEEQDLLQARGVFIAHSPLSNSNLSSGVAPVSAYLARGLRVGLGSDLAAGETENLFRVMAEAIRASKLRWRLLDDTTAPLTVAQA
;
A
#
# COMPACT_ATOMS: atom_id res chain seq x y z
N ALA A 1 -3.88 8.28 -20.25
CA ALA A 1 -4.68 7.10 -19.84
C ALA A 1 -4.79 6.08 -20.97
N ALA A 2 -5.45 6.39 -22.10
CA ALA A 2 -5.75 5.42 -23.17
C ALA A 2 -4.51 4.68 -23.71
N ALA A 3 -3.41 5.38 -23.98
CA ALA A 3 -2.16 4.76 -24.44
C ALA A 3 -1.56 3.79 -23.41
N SER A 4 -1.58 4.15 -22.13
CA SER A 4 -1.08 3.28 -21.04
C SER A 4 -1.94 2.03 -20.88
N LEU A 5 -3.27 2.17 -20.90
CA LEU A 5 -4.19 1.04 -20.84
C LEU A 5 -4.01 0.10 -22.02
N ALA A 6 -3.95 0.63 -23.25
CA ALA A 6 -3.72 -0.17 -24.46
C ALA A 6 -2.34 -0.88 -24.43
N ALA A 7 -1.31 -0.23 -23.90
CA ALA A 7 0.01 -0.86 -23.74
C ALA A 7 -0.04 -1.99 -22.71
N THR A 8 -0.73 -1.80 -21.58
CA THR A 8 -0.92 -2.83 -20.56
C THR A 8 -1.70 -4.03 -21.13
N GLU A 9 -2.78 -3.80 -21.87
CA GLU A 9 -3.56 -4.88 -22.48
C GLU A 9 -2.74 -5.66 -23.53
N ARG A 10 -1.94 -4.98 -24.38
CA ARG A 10 -1.03 -5.66 -25.31
C ARG A 10 0.00 -6.51 -24.56
N TRP A 11 0.60 -5.98 -23.52
CA TRP A 11 1.56 -6.73 -22.70
C TRP A 11 0.91 -7.97 -22.06
N LEU A 12 -0.27 -7.84 -21.47
CA LEU A 12 -1.02 -8.96 -20.90
C LEU A 12 -1.39 -10.03 -21.93
N ALA A 13 -1.65 -9.63 -23.19
CA ALA A 13 -1.97 -10.57 -24.26
C ALA A 13 -0.73 -11.31 -24.79
N SER A 14 0.44 -10.71 -24.75
CA SER A 14 1.70 -11.27 -25.27
C SER A 14 2.53 -11.98 -24.20
N ALA A 15 2.27 -11.76 -22.93
CA ALA A 15 3.08 -12.29 -21.81
C ALA A 15 2.60 -13.69 -21.42
N HIS A 16 3.53 -14.64 -21.45
CA HIS A 16 3.33 -16.00 -20.98
C HIS A 16 4.23 -16.25 -19.77
N PHE A 17 3.61 -16.41 -18.59
CA PHE A 17 4.33 -16.60 -17.33
C PHE A 17 4.05 -18.00 -16.78
N ALA A 18 5.09 -18.86 -16.76
CA ALA A 18 4.95 -20.22 -16.22
C ALA A 18 4.82 -20.24 -14.68
N HIS A 19 5.49 -19.29 -14.00
CA HIS A 19 5.62 -19.31 -12.53
C HIS A 19 5.24 -17.98 -11.86
N THR A 20 4.78 -16.98 -12.62
CA THR A 20 4.42 -15.67 -12.10
C THR A 20 3.05 -15.25 -12.62
N LYS A 21 2.41 -14.31 -11.95
CA LYS A 21 1.17 -13.70 -12.39
C LYS A 21 1.37 -12.19 -12.53
N PRO A 22 0.78 -11.58 -13.57
CA PRO A 22 0.81 -10.13 -13.68
C PRO A 22 0.00 -9.47 -12.57
N ILE A 23 0.49 -8.32 -12.10
CA ILE A 23 -0.19 -7.46 -11.15
C ILE A 23 -0.27 -6.05 -11.73
N LEU A 24 -1.43 -5.40 -11.64
CA LEU A 24 -1.60 -4.03 -12.09
C LEU A 24 -1.03 -3.07 -11.04
N THR A 25 -0.18 -2.14 -11.49
CA THR A 25 0.56 -1.26 -10.61
C THR A 25 0.38 0.21 -11.01
N PRO A 26 -0.78 0.84 -10.72
CA PRO A 26 -0.80 2.29 -10.65
C PRO A 26 0.19 2.72 -9.56
N ARG A 27 1.11 3.62 -9.89
CA ARG A 27 2.15 3.98 -8.92
C ARG A 27 1.53 4.55 -7.65
N PHE A 28 0.71 5.59 -7.79
CA PHE A 28 -0.08 6.21 -6.71
C PHE A 28 -1.04 7.24 -7.33
N VAL A 29 -2.06 7.69 -6.59
CA VAL A 29 -3.08 8.60 -7.11
C VAL A 29 -2.49 9.85 -7.79
N PRO A 30 -1.52 10.59 -7.20
CA PRO A 30 -1.01 11.81 -7.81
C PRO A 30 -0.34 11.64 -9.18
N SER A 31 0.13 10.45 -9.52
CA SER A 31 0.78 10.18 -10.83
C SER A 31 -0.17 9.61 -11.88
N CYS A 32 -1.45 9.43 -11.56
CA CYS A 32 -2.45 8.83 -12.42
C CYS A 32 -3.60 9.79 -12.65
N SER A 33 -4.12 9.85 -13.87
CA SER A 33 -5.40 10.52 -14.11
C SER A 33 -6.55 9.63 -13.66
N ASP A 34 -7.70 10.22 -13.35
CA ASP A 34 -8.93 9.49 -12.99
C ASP A 34 -9.30 8.45 -14.05
N ALA A 35 -9.22 8.82 -15.32
CA ALA A 35 -9.47 7.91 -16.44
C ALA A 35 -8.49 6.72 -16.49
N LEU A 36 -7.25 6.88 -15.99
CA LEU A 36 -6.31 5.76 -15.87
C LEU A 36 -6.67 4.86 -14.70
N LEU A 37 -6.95 5.42 -13.53
CA LEU A 37 -7.34 4.66 -12.35
C LEU A 37 -8.63 3.84 -12.60
N GLN A 38 -9.65 4.47 -13.18
CA GLN A 38 -10.90 3.80 -13.55
C GLN A 38 -10.66 2.66 -14.56
N GLY A 39 -9.92 2.95 -15.63
CA GLY A 39 -9.61 1.94 -16.65
C GLY A 39 -8.79 0.77 -16.12
N LEU A 40 -7.88 1.00 -15.16
CA LEU A 40 -7.15 -0.08 -14.48
C LEU A 40 -8.05 -0.91 -13.57
N GLY A 41 -8.99 -0.27 -12.83
CA GLY A 41 -9.98 -0.98 -12.03
C GLY A 41 -10.90 -1.87 -12.87
N GLU A 42 -11.40 -1.35 -13.99
CA GLU A 42 -12.16 -2.13 -14.96
C GLU A 42 -11.35 -3.29 -15.56
N LEU A 43 -10.08 -3.05 -15.89
CA LEU A 43 -9.19 -4.09 -16.40
C LEU A 43 -8.92 -5.17 -15.35
N ALA A 44 -8.69 -4.77 -14.09
CA ALA A 44 -8.53 -5.67 -12.96
C ALA A 44 -9.74 -6.60 -12.83
N ALA A 45 -10.95 -6.02 -12.84
CA ALA A 45 -12.21 -6.77 -12.72
C ALA A 45 -12.42 -7.73 -13.90
N ARG A 46 -12.25 -7.25 -15.14
CA ARG A 46 -12.44 -8.08 -16.35
C ARG A 46 -11.48 -9.26 -16.45
N ARG A 47 -10.26 -9.12 -15.95
CA ARG A 47 -9.19 -10.13 -16.08
C ARG A 47 -8.91 -10.89 -14.79
N GLY A 48 -9.55 -10.53 -13.66
CA GLY A 48 -9.27 -11.11 -12.34
C GLY A 48 -7.83 -10.85 -11.89
N LEU A 49 -7.29 -9.67 -12.18
CA LEU A 49 -5.90 -9.34 -11.88
C LEU A 49 -5.76 -8.68 -10.51
N PRO A 50 -4.74 -9.06 -9.74
CA PRO A 50 -4.42 -8.35 -8.51
C PRO A 50 -3.90 -6.94 -8.81
N VAL A 51 -3.96 -6.09 -7.79
CA VAL A 51 -3.53 -4.69 -7.85
C VAL A 51 -2.50 -4.42 -6.75
N GLN A 52 -1.53 -3.55 -7.01
CA GLN A 52 -0.66 -3.00 -5.98
C GLN A 52 -0.45 -1.51 -6.20
N SER A 53 -0.26 -0.77 -5.12
CA SER A 53 0.02 0.66 -5.15
C SER A 53 0.66 1.14 -3.84
N HIS A 54 0.87 2.46 -3.70
CA HIS A 54 1.29 3.13 -2.48
C HIS A 54 0.07 3.78 -1.81
N LEU A 55 0.04 3.82 -0.50
CA LEU A 55 -1.09 4.36 0.25
C LEU A 55 -0.63 5.06 1.54
N SER A 56 -1.08 6.29 1.71
CA SER A 56 -0.97 7.06 2.96
C SER A 56 0.43 7.02 3.55
N GLU A 57 1.45 7.20 2.67
CA GLU A 57 2.86 7.10 3.05
C GLU A 57 3.30 8.31 3.87
N ASN A 58 2.97 9.54 3.40
CA ASN A 58 3.34 10.75 4.10
C ASN A 58 2.23 11.81 4.06
N LEU A 59 2.28 12.75 5.00
CA LEU A 59 1.22 13.75 5.17
C LEU A 59 1.08 14.70 3.98
N GLY A 60 2.18 15.01 3.29
CA GLY A 60 2.16 15.87 2.10
C GLY A 60 1.46 15.18 0.93
N GLU A 61 1.69 13.89 0.74
CA GLU A 61 0.99 13.07 -0.26
C GLU A 61 -0.51 13.00 0.04
N ILE A 62 -0.88 12.73 1.29
CA ILE A 62 -2.29 12.67 1.72
C ILE A 62 -3.00 13.99 1.44
N ALA A 63 -2.37 15.13 1.80
CA ALA A 63 -2.93 16.46 1.53
C ALA A 63 -3.10 16.71 0.02
N LEU A 64 -2.14 16.27 -0.80
CA LEU A 64 -2.24 16.37 -2.25
C LEU A 64 -3.39 15.53 -2.79
N VAL A 65 -3.53 14.26 -2.35
CA VAL A 65 -4.64 13.39 -2.76
C VAL A 65 -5.98 13.98 -2.37
N GLN A 66 -6.10 14.53 -1.16
CA GLN A 66 -7.32 15.21 -0.72
C GLN A 66 -7.69 16.39 -1.64
N SER A 67 -6.69 17.12 -2.14
CA SER A 67 -6.94 18.22 -3.09
C SER A 67 -7.34 17.74 -4.49
N LEU A 68 -6.81 16.58 -4.93
CA LEU A 68 -7.13 15.98 -6.22
C LEU A 68 -8.46 15.23 -6.20
N CYS A 69 -8.81 14.66 -5.06
CA CYS A 69 -10.02 13.84 -4.86
C CYS A 69 -10.90 14.42 -3.72
N PRO A 70 -11.42 15.66 -3.83
CA PRO A 70 -12.13 16.33 -2.74
C PRO A 70 -13.45 15.65 -2.35
N GLN A 71 -13.89 14.67 -3.13
CA GLN A 71 -15.09 13.86 -2.89
C GLN A 71 -14.81 12.61 -2.03
N THR A 72 -13.60 12.44 -1.52
CA THR A 72 -13.21 11.32 -0.66
C THR A 72 -12.88 11.81 0.74
N ASP A 73 -13.20 11.02 1.76
CA ASP A 73 -12.92 11.36 3.15
C ASP A 73 -11.49 10.98 3.54
N PHE A 74 -10.91 9.96 2.86
CA PHE A 74 -9.54 9.48 3.07
C PHE A 74 -8.95 8.86 1.79
N TYR A 75 -7.64 8.63 1.77
CA TYR A 75 -6.90 8.31 0.56
C TYR A 75 -7.34 6.99 -0.10
N ALA A 76 -7.51 5.89 0.66
CA ALA A 76 -7.89 4.59 0.09
C ALA A 76 -9.24 4.62 -0.63
N GLU A 77 -10.14 5.54 -0.25
CA GLU A 77 -11.43 5.71 -0.93
C GLU A 77 -11.27 6.10 -2.40
N ALA A 78 -10.21 6.86 -2.74
CA ALA A 78 -9.92 7.20 -4.13
C ALA A 78 -9.65 5.94 -4.98
N TYR A 79 -8.97 4.94 -4.43
CA TYR A 79 -8.77 3.64 -5.09
C TYR A 79 -10.05 2.80 -5.11
N ASP A 80 -10.79 2.78 -4.01
CA ASP A 80 -12.00 1.97 -3.89
C ASP A 80 -13.08 2.40 -4.89
N ARG A 81 -13.28 3.71 -5.06
CA ARG A 81 -14.21 4.28 -6.04
C ARG A 81 -13.86 3.92 -7.48
N CYS A 82 -12.60 3.67 -7.77
CA CYS A 82 -12.13 3.18 -9.07
C CYS A 82 -12.17 1.65 -9.19
N GLY A 83 -12.64 0.92 -8.18
CA GLY A 83 -12.70 -0.55 -8.16
C GLY A 83 -11.35 -1.25 -7.97
N LEU A 84 -10.29 -0.51 -7.64
CA LEU A 84 -8.93 -1.05 -7.50
C LEU A 84 -8.73 -1.87 -6.22
N LEU A 85 -9.59 -1.71 -5.22
CA LEU A 85 -9.60 -2.55 -4.00
C LEU A 85 -10.52 -3.77 -4.09
N SER A 86 -11.21 -3.98 -5.22
CA SER A 86 -12.19 -5.07 -5.39
C SER A 86 -11.54 -6.41 -5.79
N GLN A 87 -10.26 -6.41 -6.12
CA GLN A 87 -9.46 -7.60 -6.41
C GLN A 87 -8.40 -7.78 -5.31
N PRO A 88 -7.71 -8.93 -5.23
CA PRO A 88 -6.58 -9.06 -4.32
C PRO A 88 -5.64 -7.87 -4.46
N CYS A 89 -5.41 -7.15 -3.37
CA CYS A 89 -4.72 -5.86 -3.41
C CYS A 89 -3.61 -5.77 -2.36
N ILE A 90 -2.47 -5.19 -2.74
CA ILE A 90 -1.35 -4.89 -1.86
C ILE A 90 -1.14 -3.37 -1.85
N MET A 91 -1.16 -2.78 -0.66
CA MET A 91 -0.86 -1.35 -0.48
C MET A 91 0.43 -1.18 0.32
N ALA A 92 1.42 -0.52 -0.28
CA ALA A 92 2.69 -0.23 0.38
C ALA A 92 2.54 0.91 1.39
N HIS A 93 3.39 0.87 2.41
CA HIS A 93 3.57 1.84 3.49
C HIS A 93 2.45 1.91 4.51
N CYS A 94 1.30 2.50 4.19
CA CYS A 94 0.17 2.67 5.10
C CYS A 94 0.61 3.28 6.45
N VAL A 95 1.40 4.38 6.40
CA VAL A 95 2.00 4.98 7.61
C VAL A 95 0.97 5.77 8.41
N HIS A 96 0.07 6.47 7.71
CA HIS A 96 -0.86 7.45 8.29
C HIS A 96 -2.33 7.14 8.02
N CYS A 97 -2.71 5.86 7.98
CA CYS A 97 -4.10 5.45 7.75
C CYS A 97 -4.98 5.78 8.99
N PRO A 98 -5.98 6.66 8.88
CA PRO A 98 -6.96 6.87 9.93
C PRO A 98 -7.83 5.61 10.17
N PRO A 99 -8.56 5.53 11.28
CA PRO A 99 -9.36 4.35 11.62
C PRO A 99 -10.33 3.91 10.53
N GLU A 100 -10.99 4.85 9.88
CA GLU A 100 -11.97 4.63 8.81
C GLU A 100 -11.31 4.02 7.56
N GLU A 101 -10.10 4.47 7.22
CA GLU A 101 -9.29 3.89 6.15
C GLU A 101 -8.88 2.46 6.49
N GLN A 102 -8.48 2.20 7.73
CA GLN A 102 -8.15 0.86 8.22
C GLN A 102 -9.37 -0.08 8.13
N ASP A 103 -10.57 0.39 8.45
CA ASP A 103 -11.81 -0.38 8.32
C ASP A 103 -12.10 -0.74 6.87
N LEU A 104 -11.90 0.20 5.93
CA LEU A 104 -12.04 -0.09 4.51
C LEU A 104 -11.01 -1.13 4.05
N LEU A 105 -9.73 -0.98 4.42
CA LEU A 105 -8.67 -1.93 4.05
C LEU A 105 -8.99 -3.33 4.57
N GLN A 106 -9.48 -3.44 5.80
CA GLN A 106 -9.89 -4.72 6.38
C GLN A 106 -11.09 -5.32 5.63
N ALA A 107 -12.13 -4.54 5.38
CA ALA A 107 -13.33 -4.99 4.66
C ALA A 107 -13.02 -5.47 3.24
N ARG A 108 -12.06 -4.84 2.56
CA ARG A 108 -11.59 -5.23 1.23
C ARG A 108 -10.53 -6.34 1.25
N GLY A 109 -10.06 -6.75 2.43
CA GLY A 109 -9.04 -7.78 2.58
C GLY A 109 -7.67 -7.40 2.00
N VAL A 110 -7.36 -6.10 2.00
CA VAL A 110 -6.11 -5.55 1.48
C VAL A 110 -4.92 -6.06 2.29
N PHE A 111 -3.83 -6.39 1.62
CA PHE A 111 -2.54 -6.65 2.24
C PHE A 111 -1.72 -5.37 2.33
N ILE A 112 -1.15 -5.11 3.48
CA ILE A 112 -0.23 -3.98 3.71
C ILE A 112 1.21 -4.48 3.54
N ALA A 113 1.99 -3.85 2.67
CA ALA A 113 3.43 -4.06 2.57
C ALA A 113 4.15 -3.03 3.44
N HIS A 114 4.52 -3.41 4.65
CA HIS A 114 5.24 -2.54 5.58
C HIS A 114 6.71 -2.42 5.20
N SER A 115 7.16 -1.21 4.89
CA SER A 115 8.50 -0.89 4.41
C SER A 115 9.24 0.04 5.41
N PRO A 116 9.63 -0.45 6.60
CA PRO A 116 10.11 0.41 7.69
C PRO A 116 11.41 1.14 7.36
N LEU A 117 12.32 0.53 6.60
CA LEU A 117 13.57 1.18 6.18
C LEU A 117 13.31 2.38 5.28
N SER A 118 12.49 2.19 4.25
CA SER A 118 12.07 3.26 3.35
C SER A 118 11.35 4.37 4.11
N ASN A 119 10.38 4.03 4.96
CA ASN A 119 9.63 5.00 5.75
C ASN A 119 10.56 5.86 6.62
N SER A 120 11.63 5.27 7.17
CA SER A 120 12.65 5.98 7.95
C SER A 120 13.52 6.87 7.06
N ASN A 121 14.04 6.33 5.96
CA ASN A 121 14.94 7.05 5.06
C ASN A 121 14.27 8.26 4.40
N LEU A 122 13.00 8.12 4.04
CA LEU A 122 12.21 9.19 3.40
C LEU A 122 11.51 10.11 4.41
N SER A 123 11.68 9.86 5.71
CA SER A 123 10.99 10.61 6.77
C SER A 123 9.47 10.55 6.66
N SER A 124 8.94 9.46 6.13
CA SER A 124 7.50 9.23 5.97
C SER A 124 6.81 9.07 7.33
N GLY A 125 7.48 8.46 8.29
CA GLY A 125 6.97 8.24 9.65
C GLY A 125 7.06 6.79 10.10
N VAL A 126 6.34 6.46 11.18
CA VAL A 126 6.33 5.12 11.77
C VAL A 126 4.93 4.53 11.72
N ALA A 127 4.72 3.54 10.85
CA ALA A 127 3.42 2.87 10.71
C ALA A 127 3.00 2.15 12.00
N PRO A 128 1.71 2.17 12.37
CA PRO A 128 1.19 1.53 13.59
C PRO A 128 0.94 0.02 13.39
N VAL A 129 1.96 -0.73 12.96
CA VAL A 129 1.83 -2.13 12.53
C VAL A 129 1.28 -3.03 13.63
N SER A 130 1.71 -2.83 14.90
CA SER A 130 1.16 -3.60 16.02
C SER A 130 -0.36 -3.41 16.17
N ALA A 131 -0.84 -2.17 15.98
CA ALA A 131 -2.27 -1.86 16.01
C ALA A 131 -2.98 -2.49 14.80
N TYR A 132 -2.38 -2.48 13.62
CA TYR A 132 -2.93 -3.15 12.44
C TYR A 132 -3.13 -4.65 12.66
N LEU A 133 -2.12 -5.33 13.20
CA LEU A 133 -2.21 -6.75 13.53
C LEU A 133 -3.28 -7.02 14.58
N ALA A 134 -3.37 -6.18 15.62
CA ALA A 134 -4.40 -6.30 16.66
C ALA A 134 -5.83 -6.13 16.11
N ARG A 135 -6.01 -5.33 15.05
CA ARG A 135 -7.28 -5.17 14.31
C ARG A 135 -7.53 -6.29 13.29
N GLY A 136 -6.60 -7.20 13.08
CA GLY A 136 -6.72 -8.29 12.10
C GLY A 136 -6.43 -7.87 10.65
N LEU A 137 -5.77 -6.75 10.43
CA LEU A 137 -5.26 -6.36 9.11
C LEU A 137 -4.12 -7.30 8.68
N ARG A 138 -4.03 -7.56 7.39
CA ARG A 138 -3.00 -8.43 6.80
C ARG A 138 -1.76 -7.61 6.50
N VAL A 139 -0.67 -7.86 7.22
CA VAL A 139 0.59 -7.13 7.05
C VAL A 139 1.70 -8.10 6.67
N GLY A 140 2.50 -7.73 5.70
CA GLY A 140 3.76 -8.37 5.34
C GLY A 140 4.87 -7.33 5.24
N LEU A 141 6.12 -7.78 5.13
CA LEU A 141 7.28 -6.90 4.99
C LEU A 141 7.59 -6.61 3.52
N GLY A 142 7.96 -5.37 3.25
CA GLY A 142 8.51 -4.91 1.97
C GLY A 142 9.91 -4.31 2.15
N SER A 143 10.81 -4.60 1.22
CA SER A 143 12.14 -4.00 1.23
C SER A 143 12.13 -2.57 0.68
N ASP A 144 11.26 -2.31 -0.28
CA ASP A 144 11.23 -1.05 -1.03
C ASP A 144 12.64 -0.63 -1.47
N LEU A 145 13.36 -1.58 -2.12
CA LEU A 145 14.76 -1.39 -2.51
C LEU A 145 14.93 -0.15 -3.37
N ALA A 146 15.93 0.63 -3.07
CA ALA A 146 16.31 1.96 -3.52
C ALA A 146 15.85 3.10 -2.58
N ALA A 147 14.65 3.07 -2.01
CA ALA A 147 14.28 3.90 -0.86
C ALA A 147 14.63 3.18 0.46
N GLY A 148 14.37 1.87 0.54
CA GLY A 148 15.01 0.99 1.51
C GLY A 148 16.43 0.60 1.07
N GLU A 149 17.31 0.29 2.01
CA GLU A 149 18.75 0.08 1.77
C GLU A 149 19.15 -1.38 1.51
N THR A 150 18.21 -2.32 1.55
CA THR A 150 18.52 -3.77 1.46
C THR A 150 17.33 -4.58 0.97
N GLU A 151 17.62 -5.65 0.21
CA GLU A 151 16.67 -6.72 -0.10
C GLU A 151 16.60 -7.82 0.96
N ASN A 152 17.45 -7.76 1.99
CA ASN A 152 17.47 -8.75 3.06
C ASN A 152 16.29 -8.54 4.03
N LEU A 153 15.24 -9.35 3.90
CA LEU A 153 14.03 -9.24 4.72
C LEU A 153 14.28 -9.49 6.21
N PHE A 154 15.33 -10.19 6.63
CA PHE A 154 15.70 -10.28 8.05
C PHE A 154 16.18 -8.93 8.62
N ARG A 155 16.83 -8.11 7.80
CA ARG A 155 17.17 -6.73 8.18
C ARG A 155 15.94 -5.85 8.24
N VAL A 156 15.02 -5.99 7.28
CA VAL A 156 13.73 -5.30 7.27
C VAL A 156 12.91 -5.67 8.51
N MET A 157 12.85 -6.96 8.88
CA MET A 157 12.20 -7.45 10.08
C MET A 157 12.80 -6.82 11.36
N ALA A 158 14.12 -6.75 11.45
CA ALA A 158 14.79 -6.14 12.60
C ALA A 158 14.43 -4.65 12.71
N GLU A 159 14.32 -3.94 11.58
CA GLU A 159 13.91 -2.53 11.56
C GLU A 159 12.44 -2.36 11.89
N ALA A 160 11.54 -3.22 11.41
CA ALA A 160 10.14 -3.20 11.80
C ALA A 160 9.96 -3.28 13.32
N ILE A 161 10.73 -4.16 13.99
CA ILE A 161 10.73 -4.28 15.46
C ILE A 161 11.27 -3.00 16.12
N ARG A 162 12.37 -2.42 15.62
CA ARG A 162 12.95 -1.18 16.18
C ARG A 162 11.98 -0.01 16.01
N ALA A 163 11.44 0.17 14.82
CA ALA A 163 10.46 1.22 14.52
C ALA A 163 9.22 1.08 15.41
N SER A 164 8.70 -0.13 15.62
CA SER A 164 7.55 -0.37 16.50
C SER A 164 7.84 0.01 17.96
N LYS A 165 9.07 -0.23 18.47
CA LYS A 165 9.49 0.17 19.80
C LYS A 165 9.60 1.69 19.93
N LEU A 166 10.12 2.37 18.91
CA LEU A 166 10.18 3.84 18.87
C LEU A 166 8.77 4.44 18.87
N ARG A 167 7.87 3.89 18.03
CA ARG A 167 6.48 4.31 18.02
C ARG A 167 5.84 4.16 19.40
N TRP A 168 5.96 2.99 20.01
CA TRP A 168 5.41 2.71 21.34
C TRP A 168 5.93 3.68 22.39
N ARG A 169 7.21 4.01 22.35
CA ARG A 169 7.81 4.88 23.36
C ARG A 169 7.54 6.37 23.16
N LEU A 170 7.39 6.80 21.90
CA LEU A 170 7.39 8.23 21.57
C LEU A 170 6.03 8.74 21.08
N LEU A 171 5.20 7.88 20.54
CA LEU A 171 3.96 8.30 19.85
C LEU A 171 2.70 7.72 20.48
N ASP A 172 2.68 6.43 20.77
CA ASP A 172 1.48 5.72 21.20
C ASP A 172 1.84 4.44 21.95
N ASP A 173 1.61 4.41 23.25
CA ASP A 173 1.92 3.28 24.15
C ASP A 173 0.72 2.34 24.37
N THR A 174 -0.39 2.54 23.67
CA THR A 174 -1.61 1.72 23.81
C THR A 174 -1.45 0.31 23.27
N THR A 175 -0.56 0.11 22.29
CA THR A 175 -0.32 -1.19 21.68
C THR A 175 1.16 -1.56 21.79
N ALA A 176 1.44 -2.72 22.42
CA ALA A 176 2.80 -3.20 22.61
C ALA A 176 3.60 -3.31 21.29
N PRO A 177 4.93 -3.13 21.33
CA PRO A 177 5.78 -3.28 20.15
C PRO A 177 5.73 -4.68 19.56
N LEU A 178 6.11 -4.79 18.26
CA LEU A 178 6.23 -6.07 17.57
C LEU A 178 7.20 -7.01 18.28
N THR A 179 6.78 -8.25 18.41
CA THR A 179 7.68 -9.37 18.77
C THR A 179 8.38 -9.92 17.52
N VAL A 180 9.42 -10.73 17.72
CA VAL A 180 10.11 -11.43 16.62
C VAL A 180 9.16 -12.37 15.86
N ALA A 181 8.20 -12.98 16.55
CA ALA A 181 7.22 -13.87 15.92
C ALA A 181 6.15 -13.15 15.09
N GLN A 182 5.96 -11.86 15.31
CA GLN A 182 5.01 -11.03 14.55
C GLN A 182 5.67 -10.31 13.37
N ALA A 183 6.97 -10.14 13.40
CA ALA A 183 7.75 -9.51 12.35
C ALA A 183 8.32 -10.57 11.39
#